data_cf52197d8ec01b4ffe9a8f5f3fc2d2cc
#
_entry.id   cf52197d8ec01b4ffe9a8f5f3fc2d2cc
#
_cell.length_a   1.000
_cell.length_b   1.000
_cell.length_c   1.000
_cell.angle_alpha   90.00
_cell.angle_beta   90.00
_cell.angle_gamma   90.00
#
_symmetry.space_group_name_H-M   'P 1'
#
loop_
_entity.id
_entity.type
_entity.pdbx_description
1 polymer ?
#
loop_
_entity_poly.entity_id
_entity_poly.type
_entity_poly.pdbx_seq_one_letter_code
_entity_poly.pdbx_strand_id
1 'polypeptide(L)'
;MPTRYFLVSGASEGYTSLNAFDGALLQAGIGNTNIVKMSSIVPPHCKPISPITLPPGALVPAAYASITSDIPGEIISAGVAVALPEDENQNGLIMEYSAKGERRKIEETVRNMAMEGMKLRGWEIKDLKSIAIEHKIAKIGAALAAVVLWDSSIWHGNSNFKPQISNFDVWT
;
A
#
# COMPACT_ATOMS: atom_id res chain seq x y z
N MET A 1 6.78 15.29 10.29
CA MET A 1 6.86 13.85 9.96
C MET A 1 5.45 13.29 9.92
N PRO A 2 5.16 12.30 9.05
CA PRO A 2 3.86 11.63 9.07
C PRO A 2 3.55 11.05 10.45
N THR A 3 2.29 11.20 10.88
CA THR A 3 1.80 10.75 12.18
C THR A 3 0.81 9.58 12.06
N ARG A 4 0.42 9.24 10.82
CA ARG A 4 -0.56 8.20 10.52
C ARG A 4 -0.12 7.34 9.34
N TYR A 5 -0.56 6.08 9.34
CA TYR A 5 -0.37 5.20 8.19
C TYR A 5 -1.61 4.33 7.97
N PHE A 6 -1.77 3.86 6.74
CA PHE A 6 -2.77 2.87 6.39
C PHE A 6 -2.27 1.96 5.27
N LEU A 7 -2.87 0.78 5.18
CA LEU A 7 -2.55 -0.23 4.18
C LEU A 7 -3.65 -0.25 3.14
N VAL A 8 -3.25 -0.34 1.86
CA VAL A 8 -4.16 -0.47 0.72
C VAL A 8 -3.63 -1.48 -0.28
N SER A 9 -4.55 -2.05 -1.07
CA SER A 9 -4.20 -2.92 -2.18
C SER A 9 -5.19 -2.75 -3.33
N GLY A 10 -4.74 -3.02 -4.53
CA GLY A 10 -5.57 -2.94 -5.73
C GLY A 10 -4.99 -3.79 -6.86
N ALA A 11 -5.86 -4.21 -7.77
CA ALA A 11 -5.48 -4.94 -8.96
C ALA A 11 -6.38 -4.53 -10.13
N SER A 12 -5.85 -4.52 -11.35
CA SER A 12 -6.61 -4.12 -12.53
C SER A 12 -6.03 -4.70 -13.79
N GLU A 13 -6.88 -4.88 -14.79
CA GLU A 13 -6.45 -5.01 -16.20
C GLU A 13 -6.27 -3.61 -16.81
N GLY A 14 -5.46 -3.52 -17.86
CA GLY A 14 -5.24 -2.26 -18.58
C GLY A 14 -4.89 -2.47 -20.05
N TYR A 15 -4.90 -1.37 -20.81
CA TYR A 15 -4.49 -1.38 -22.21
C TYR A 15 -2.98 -1.62 -22.38
N THR A 16 -2.20 -1.09 -21.43
CA THR A 16 -0.75 -1.33 -21.28
C THR A 16 -0.46 -1.69 -19.83
N SER A 17 0.76 -2.14 -19.52
CA SER A 17 1.19 -2.38 -18.14
C SER A 17 1.06 -1.14 -17.27
N LEU A 18 1.30 0.06 -17.83
CA LEU A 18 1.14 1.32 -17.10
C LEU A 18 -0.33 1.62 -16.80
N ASN A 19 -1.25 1.39 -17.75
CA ASN A 19 -2.69 1.55 -17.50
C ASN A 19 -3.22 0.53 -16.48
N ALA A 20 -2.71 -0.72 -16.49
CA ALA A 20 -3.05 -1.72 -15.50
C ALA A 20 -2.58 -1.29 -14.09
N PHE A 21 -1.36 -0.77 -13.99
CA PHE A 21 -0.81 -0.23 -12.75
C PHE A 21 -1.61 0.97 -12.24
N ASP A 22 -1.95 1.92 -13.11
CA ASP A 22 -2.79 3.08 -12.77
C ASP A 22 -4.18 2.64 -12.28
N GLY A 23 -4.81 1.68 -12.96
CA GLY A 23 -6.07 1.07 -12.52
C GLY A 23 -5.96 0.39 -11.15
N ALA A 24 -4.84 -0.28 -10.86
CA ALA A 24 -4.58 -0.86 -9.55
C ALA A 24 -4.44 0.21 -8.45
N LEU A 25 -3.80 1.34 -8.75
CA LEU A 25 -3.74 2.51 -7.85
C LEU A 25 -5.12 3.12 -7.60
N LEU A 26 -5.96 3.23 -8.64
CA LEU A 26 -7.33 3.72 -8.52
C LEU A 26 -8.17 2.81 -7.63
N GLN A 27 -8.09 1.49 -7.83
CA GLN A 27 -8.77 0.51 -6.98
C GLN A 27 -8.28 0.55 -5.53
N ALA A 28 -6.98 0.80 -5.32
CA ALA A 28 -6.40 0.98 -3.99
C ALA A 28 -6.81 2.32 -3.32
N GLY A 29 -7.51 3.22 -4.03
CA GLY A 29 -7.94 4.52 -3.51
C GLY A 29 -6.86 5.59 -3.44
N ILE A 30 -5.72 5.39 -4.11
CA ILE A 30 -4.57 6.31 -4.12
C ILE A 30 -4.16 6.77 -5.53
N GLY A 31 -4.91 6.39 -6.57
CA GLY A 31 -4.57 6.67 -7.97
C GLY A 31 -4.67 8.13 -8.39
N ASN A 32 -5.40 8.97 -7.67
CA ASN A 32 -5.49 10.40 -7.97
C ASN A 32 -4.45 11.25 -7.24
N THR A 33 -3.35 10.64 -6.79
CA THR A 33 -2.27 11.31 -6.05
C THR A 33 -0.91 11.08 -6.72
N ASN A 34 0.07 11.91 -6.37
CA ASN A 34 1.46 11.72 -6.78
C ASN A 34 2.19 10.88 -5.73
N ILE A 35 2.38 9.60 -6.00
CA ILE A 35 3.02 8.69 -5.07
C ILE A 35 4.54 8.91 -5.11
N VAL A 36 5.13 9.16 -3.95
CA VAL A 36 6.57 9.23 -3.75
C VAL A 36 7.01 7.93 -3.08
N LYS A 37 7.73 7.08 -3.81
CA LYS A 37 8.26 5.84 -3.26
C LYS A 37 9.29 6.14 -2.18
N MET A 38 9.07 5.62 -0.99
CA MET A 38 9.99 5.77 0.15
C MET A 38 10.65 4.44 0.50
N SER A 39 11.75 4.51 1.25
CA SER A 39 12.29 3.36 1.98
C SER A 39 11.39 3.04 3.18
N SER A 40 11.39 1.82 3.59
CA SER A 40 10.37 1.06 4.31
C SER A 40 10.37 1.31 5.84
N ILE A 41 10.33 2.57 6.29
CA ILE A 41 10.33 2.95 7.72
C ILE A 41 9.03 3.67 8.10
N VAL A 42 8.39 3.21 9.17
CA VAL A 42 7.29 3.92 9.83
C VAL A 42 7.87 4.81 10.94
N PRO A 43 7.61 6.12 10.94
CA PRO A 43 8.11 7.00 12.00
C PRO A 43 7.66 6.55 13.40
N PRO A 44 8.44 6.81 14.47
CA PRO A 44 7.99 6.63 15.84
C PRO A 44 6.66 7.33 16.10
N HIS A 45 5.80 6.74 16.95
CA HIS A 45 4.47 7.24 17.33
C HIS A 45 3.46 7.35 16.18
N CYS A 46 3.79 6.88 14.96
CA CYS A 46 2.87 6.85 13.83
C CYS A 46 1.74 5.83 14.09
N LYS A 47 0.50 6.27 13.97
CA LYS A 47 -0.67 5.44 14.32
C LYS A 47 -1.34 4.86 13.08
N PRO A 48 -1.78 3.59 13.12
CA PRO A 48 -2.60 3.01 12.07
C PRO A 48 -3.99 3.67 12.03
N ILE A 49 -4.48 3.92 10.83
CA ILE A 49 -5.85 4.39 10.59
C ILE A 49 -6.50 3.55 9.49
N SER A 50 -7.82 3.65 9.35
CA SER A 50 -8.51 3.17 8.16
C SER A 50 -8.10 4.00 6.94
N PRO A 51 -8.11 3.41 5.72
CA PRO A 51 -7.88 4.18 4.49
C PRO A 51 -8.77 5.41 4.41
N ILE A 52 -8.21 6.52 3.94
CA ILE A 52 -8.89 7.81 3.80
C ILE A 52 -8.83 8.29 2.36
N THR A 53 -9.74 9.16 1.98
CA THR A 53 -9.66 9.87 0.70
C THR A 53 -8.55 10.92 0.78
N LEU A 54 -7.57 10.79 -0.10
CA LEU A 54 -6.46 11.73 -0.21
C LEU A 54 -6.82 12.88 -1.17
N PRO A 55 -6.29 14.10 -0.96
CA PRO A 55 -6.50 15.21 -1.87
C PRO A 55 -5.92 14.90 -3.26
N PRO A 56 -6.65 15.18 -4.37
CA PRO A 56 -6.12 14.98 -5.71
C PRO A 56 -4.82 15.74 -5.95
N GLY A 57 -3.84 15.07 -6.56
CA GLY A 57 -2.53 15.63 -6.83
C GLY A 57 -1.58 15.73 -5.63
N ALA A 58 -2.00 15.30 -4.43
CA ALA A 58 -1.16 15.30 -3.25
C ALA A 58 0.13 14.48 -3.44
N LEU A 59 1.25 14.95 -2.89
CA LEU A 59 2.48 14.17 -2.78
C LEU A 59 2.33 13.20 -1.60
N VAL A 60 2.29 11.91 -1.90
CA VAL A 60 1.97 10.86 -0.92
C VAL A 60 3.16 9.91 -0.77
N PRO A 61 3.85 9.93 0.37
CA PRO A 61 4.89 8.94 0.66
C PRO A 61 4.26 7.55 0.81
N ALA A 62 4.75 6.59 0.04
CA ALA A 62 4.28 5.20 0.10
C ALA A 62 5.42 4.20 -0.09
N ALA A 63 5.44 3.15 0.73
CA ALA A 63 6.20 1.95 0.48
C ALA A 63 5.27 0.93 -0.18
N TYR A 64 5.62 0.43 -1.36
CA TYR A 64 4.74 -0.47 -2.10
C TYR A 64 5.49 -1.52 -2.91
N ALA A 65 4.87 -2.69 -3.04
CA ALA A 65 5.19 -3.68 -4.06
C ALA A 65 4.15 -3.64 -5.18
N SER A 66 4.60 -3.84 -6.40
CA SER A 66 3.72 -4.01 -7.56
C SER A 66 4.33 -5.00 -8.55
N ILE A 67 3.47 -5.67 -9.29
CA ILE A 67 3.84 -6.58 -10.36
C ILE A 67 2.84 -6.44 -11.50
N THR A 68 3.33 -6.53 -12.72
CA THR A 68 2.50 -6.58 -13.94
C THR A 68 2.81 -7.83 -14.73
N SER A 69 1.84 -8.32 -15.46
CA SER A 69 2.01 -9.43 -16.42
C SER A 69 1.09 -9.26 -17.61
N ASP A 70 1.52 -9.77 -18.76
CA ASP A 70 0.78 -9.85 -20.02
C ASP A 70 0.52 -11.30 -20.44
N ILE A 71 0.67 -12.25 -19.53
CA ILE A 71 0.47 -13.67 -19.78
C ILE A 71 -0.92 -14.09 -19.29
N PRO A 72 -1.90 -14.33 -20.19
CA PRO A 72 -3.24 -14.76 -19.80
C PRO A 72 -3.24 -16.02 -18.93
N GLY A 73 -4.03 -16.00 -17.86
CA GLY A 73 -4.14 -17.10 -16.90
C GLY A 73 -3.08 -17.10 -15.80
N GLU A 74 -2.02 -16.30 -15.92
CA GLU A 74 -1.02 -16.17 -14.87
C GLU A 74 -1.62 -15.50 -13.62
N ILE A 75 -1.24 -15.99 -12.45
CA ILE A 75 -1.60 -15.40 -11.16
C ILE A 75 -0.42 -14.59 -10.66
N ILE A 76 -0.65 -13.31 -10.38
CA ILE A 76 0.31 -12.38 -9.79
C ILE A 76 -0.22 -11.87 -8.46
N SER A 77 0.68 -11.62 -7.51
CA SER A 77 0.29 -11.09 -6.20
C SER A 77 1.29 -10.07 -5.69
N ALA A 78 0.78 -9.10 -4.93
CA ALA A 78 1.58 -8.11 -4.22
C ALA A 78 1.12 -8.02 -2.77
N GLY A 79 2.06 -7.81 -1.85
CA GLY A 79 1.77 -7.71 -0.43
C GLY A 79 2.71 -6.75 0.29
N VAL A 80 2.23 -6.22 1.41
CA VAL A 80 3.00 -5.41 2.35
C VAL A 80 2.73 -5.86 3.78
N ALA A 81 3.73 -5.71 4.65
CA ALA A 81 3.60 -5.90 6.09
C ALA A 81 4.23 -4.74 6.85
N VAL A 82 3.63 -4.38 7.98
CA VAL A 82 4.13 -3.37 8.92
C VAL A 82 4.36 -4.06 10.26
N ALA A 83 5.60 -4.02 10.78
CA ALA A 83 5.94 -4.43 12.13
C ALA A 83 6.23 -3.19 12.98
N LEU A 84 5.59 -3.09 14.13
CA LEU A 84 5.84 -2.04 15.11
C LEU A 84 6.56 -2.62 16.33
N PRO A 85 7.60 -1.94 16.86
CA PRO A 85 8.31 -2.38 18.05
C PRO A 85 7.52 -2.13 19.34
N GLU A 86 7.88 -2.84 20.43
CA GLU A 86 7.34 -2.58 21.77
C GLU A 86 7.69 -1.18 22.27
N ASP A 87 8.92 -0.73 22.03
CA ASP A 87 9.33 0.64 22.36
C ASP A 87 8.80 1.61 21.29
N GLU A 88 7.78 2.39 21.65
CA GLU A 88 7.14 3.36 20.76
C GLU A 88 8.06 4.52 20.32
N ASN A 89 9.21 4.71 20.96
CA ASN A 89 10.21 5.71 20.55
C ASN A 89 11.08 5.21 19.38
N GLN A 90 10.99 3.93 19.05
CA GLN A 90 11.67 3.36 17.89
C GLN A 90 10.74 3.39 16.67
N ASN A 91 11.36 3.35 15.49
CA ASN A 91 10.62 3.29 14.24
C ASN A 91 10.05 1.90 13.96
N GLY A 92 8.90 1.85 13.30
CA GLY A 92 8.40 0.62 12.70
C GLY A 92 9.11 0.29 11.39
N LEU A 93 8.89 -0.93 10.92
CA LEU A 93 9.45 -1.47 9.68
C LEU A 93 8.33 -1.87 8.74
N ILE A 94 8.48 -1.53 7.46
CA ILE A 94 7.63 -2.01 6.37
C ILE A 94 8.43 -3.01 5.56
N MET A 95 7.79 -4.08 5.10
CA MET A 95 8.31 -4.96 4.07
C MET A 95 7.30 -5.11 2.95
N GLU A 96 7.78 -5.08 1.74
CA GLU A 96 7.00 -5.21 0.52
C GLU A 96 7.56 -6.31 -0.37
N TYR A 97 6.67 -7.11 -0.95
CA TYR A 97 7.03 -8.19 -1.86
C TYR A 97 5.94 -8.42 -2.91
N SER A 98 6.36 -8.72 -4.12
CA SER A 98 5.46 -9.12 -5.20
C SER A 98 6.10 -10.23 -6.02
N ALA A 99 5.30 -11.20 -6.43
CA ALA A 99 5.73 -12.32 -7.27
C ALA A 99 4.53 -12.98 -7.98
N LYS A 100 4.85 -13.87 -8.92
CA LYS A 100 3.88 -14.81 -9.47
C LYS A 100 3.47 -15.81 -8.40
N GLY A 101 2.17 -16.10 -8.33
CA GLY A 101 1.60 -17.06 -7.39
C GLY A 101 0.51 -16.48 -6.51
N GLU A 102 0.04 -17.30 -5.58
CA GLU A 102 -1.12 -17.03 -4.74
C GLU A 102 -0.85 -15.96 -3.68
N ARG A 103 -1.86 -15.13 -3.41
CA ARG A 103 -1.87 -14.09 -2.36
C ARG A 103 -1.37 -14.59 -1.01
N ARG A 104 -1.82 -15.78 -0.58
CA ARG A 104 -1.48 -16.31 0.74
C ARG A 104 0.02 -16.46 0.94
N LYS A 105 0.74 -16.96 -0.07
CA LYS A 105 2.20 -17.14 -0.01
C LYS A 105 2.93 -15.80 0.04
N ILE A 106 2.43 -14.81 -0.69
CA ILE A 106 3.01 -13.46 -0.70
C ILE A 106 2.80 -12.79 0.66
N GLU A 107 1.61 -12.90 1.24
CA GLU A 107 1.32 -12.34 2.57
C GLU A 107 2.18 -12.98 3.67
N GLU A 108 2.33 -14.30 3.65
CA GLU A 108 3.22 -15.01 4.56
C GLU A 108 4.68 -14.55 4.39
N THR A 109 5.13 -14.39 3.15
CA THR A 109 6.49 -13.93 2.85
C THR A 109 6.74 -12.54 3.43
N VAL A 110 5.87 -11.53 3.20
CA VAL A 110 6.09 -10.17 3.73
C VAL A 110 6.04 -10.13 5.25
N ARG A 111 5.21 -10.95 5.88
CA ARG A 111 5.17 -11.07 7.34
C ARG A 111 6.48 -11.63 7.89
N ASN A 112 7.00 -12.69 7.28
CA ASN A 112 8.28 -13.29 7.65
C ASN A 112 9.44 -12.30 7.44
N MET A 113 9.45 -11.57 6.32
CA MET A 113 10.44 -10.51 6.07
C MET A 113 10.40 -9.42 7.15
N ALA A 114 9.21 -8.99 7.58
CA ALA A 114 9.06 -8.00 8.63
C ALA A 114 9.56 -8.52 9.98
N MET A 115 9.25 -9.77 10.34
CA MET A 115 9.75 -10.41 11.56
C MET A 115 11.29 -10.52 11.56
N GLU A 116 11.89 -10.97 10.46
CA GLU A 116 13.35 -11.03 10.34
C GLU A 116 13.99 -9.65 10.40
N GLY A 117 13.38 -8.65 9.77
CA GLY A 117 13.87 -7.27 9.81
C GLY A 117 13.86 -6.66 11.22
N MET A 118 12.88 -7.00 12.05
CA MET A 118 12.81 -6.60 13.46
C MET A 118 13.85 -7.33 14.30
N LYS A 119 14.01 -8.62 14.07
CA LYS A 119 15.05 -9.44 14.71
C LYS A 119 16.46 -8.92 14.43
N LEU A 120 16.77 -8.52 13.19
CA LEU A 120 18.05 -7.91 12.82
C LEU A 120 18.34 -6.60 13.59
N ARG A 121 17.28 -5.90 14.06
CA ARG A 121 17.39 -4.70 14.88
C ARG A 121 17.43 -4.98 16.38
N GLY A 122 17.25 -6.25 16.76
CA GLY A 122 17.15 -6.64 18.17
C GLY A 122 15.88 -6.10 18.85
N TRP A 123 14.77 -5.92 18.09
CA TRP A 123 13.54 -5.34 18.62
C TRP A 123 12.43 -6.38 18.72
N GLU A 124 11.73 -6.36 19.86
CA GLU A 124 10.50 -7.12 20.07
C GLU A 124 9.34 -6.48 19.32
N ILE A 125 8.46 -7.32 18.74
CA ILE A 125 7.33 -6.89 17.94
C ILE A 125 6.10 -6.75 18.82
N LYS A 126 5.54 -5.54 18.88
CA LYS A 126 4.25 -5.23 19.50
C LYS A 126 3.07 -5.55 18.60
N ASP A 127 3.16 -5.20 17.31
CA ASP A 127 2.09 -5.37 16.33
C ASP A 127 2.65 -5.70 14.95
N LEU A 128 1.99 -6.60 14.24
CA LEU A 128 2.35 -7.02 12.88
C LEU A 128 1.10 -7.08 12.01
N LYS A 129 0.92 -6.10 11.13
CA LYS A 129 -0.18 -6.01 10.17
C LYS A 129 0.30 -6.28 8.77
N SER A 130 -0.56 -6.89 7.96
CA SER A 130 -0.27 -7.16 6.54
C SER A 130 -1.52 -7.05 5.69
N ILE A 131 -1.32 -6.82 4.40
CA ILE A 131 -2.32 -6.96 3.36
C ILE A 131 -1.64 -7.50 2.11
N ALA A 132 -2.36 -8.32 1.36
CA ALA A 132 -1.94 -8.77 0.05
C ALA A 132 -3.14 -8.89 -0.89
N ILE A 133 -2.87 -8.78 -2.18
CA ILE A 133 -3.85 -8.94 -3.25
C ILE A 133 -3.33 -9.90 -4.29
N GLU A 134 -4.25 -10.61 -4.93
CA GLU A 134 -4.02 -11.53 -6.04
C GLU A 134 -4.79 -11.04 -7.26
N HIS A 135 -4.21 -11.22 -8.44
CA HIS A 135 -4.88 -10.98 -9.70
C HIS A 135 -4.57 -12.10 -10.71
N LYS A 136 -5.60 -12.65 -11.31
CA LYS A 136 -5.46 -13.58 -12.44
C LYS A 136 -5.56 -12.80 -13.74
N ILE A 137 -4.50 -12.81 -14.52
CA ILE A 137 -4.37 -12.03 -15.76
C ILE A 137 -5.37 -12.52 -16.81
N ALA A 138 -6.13 -11.58 -17.36
CA ALA A 138 -6.95 -11.84 -18.55
C ALA A 138 -6.21 -11.45 -19.85
N LYS A 139 -5.55 -10.27 -19.86
CA LYS A 139 -4.74 -9.77 -20.98
C LYS A 139 -3.44 -9.12 -20.51
N ILE A 140 -3.55 -7.95 -19.89
CA ILE A 140 -2.45 -7.21 -19.29
C ILE A 140 -2.93 -6.69 -17.94
N GLY A 141 -2.40 -7.20 -16.85
CA GLY A 141 -2.87 -6.86 -15.52
C GLY A 141 -1.75 -6.46 -14.58
N ALA A 142 -2.16 -5.83 -13.47
CA ALA A 142 -1.29 -5.41 -12.38
C ALA A 142 -1.89 -5.75 -11.03
N ALA A 143 -1.04 -6.03 -10.05
CA ALA A 143 -1.37 -6.11 -8.64
C ALA A 143 -0.43 -5.20 -7.85
N LEU A 144 -0.98 -4.50 -6.84
CA LEU A 144 -0.24 -3.56 -6.00
C LEU A 144 -0.72 -3.69 -4.55
N ALA A 145 0.21 -3.63 -3.60
CA ALA A 145 -0.06 -3.40 -2.18
C ALA A 145 0.85 -2.31 -1.65
N ALA A 146 0.33 -1.43 -0.81
CA ALA A 146 1.07 -0.27 -0.32
C ALA A 146 0.80 0.03 1.16
N VAL A 147 1.80 0.57 1.83
CA VAL A 147 1.68 1.29 3.10
C VAL A 147 1.85 2.78 2.80
N VAL A 148 0.81 3.54 3.08
CA VAL A 148 0.77 4.99 2.86
C VAL A 148 1.05 5.69 4.18
N LEU A 149 1.99 6.63 4.19
CA LEU A 149 2.20 7.55 5.31
C LEU A 149 1.48 8.87 5.05
N TRP A 150 0.79 9.39 6.06
CA TRP A 150 0.01 10.61 5.91
C TRP A 150 0.06 11.49 7.16
N ASP A 151 -0.06 12.78 6.92
CA ASP A 151 -0.28 13.77 7.98
C ASP A 151 -1.20 14.88 7.47
N SER A 152 -2.33 15.06 8.12
CA SER A 152 -3.29 16.11 7.76
C SER A 152 -2.78 17.52 8.05
N SER A 153 -1.76 17.70 8.90
CA SER A 153 -1.21 19.02 9.22
C SER A 153 -0.42 19.64 8.08
N ILE A 154 0.04 18.84 7.11
CA ILE A 154 0.77 19.32 5.92
C ILE A 154 -0.14 20.08 4.95
N TRP A 155 -1.47 19.97 5.08
CA TRP A 155 -2.46 20.49 4.12
C TRP A 155 -3.33 21.65 4.64
N HIS A 156 -3.01 22.29 5.76
CA HIS A 156 -3.76 23.45 6.26
C HIS A 156 -3.64 24.73 5.40
N GLY A 157 -3.27 24.61 4.11
CA GLY A 157 -3.24 25.73 3.17
C GLY A 157 -4.58 26.09 2.50
N ASN A 158 -5.66 25.28 2.63
CA ASN A 158 -6.95 25.63 2.02
C ASN A 158 -8.13 24.99 2.78
N SER A 159 -8.75 25.77 3.67
CA SER A 159 -9.89 25.38 4.51
C SER A 159 -11.22 25.17 3.74
N ASN A 160 -11.22 25.18 2.40
CA ASN A 160 -12.42 25.11 1.57
C ASN A 160 -12.63 23.77 0.85
N PHE A 161 -11.82 22.76 1.10
CA PHE A 161 -12.02 21.44 0.48
C PHE A 161 -13.08 20.65 1.27
N LYS A 162 -14.33 20.64 0.78
CA LYS A 162 -15.36 19.68 1.19
C LYS A 162 -15.20 18.42 0.34
N PRO A 163 -15.01 17.23 0.93
CA PRO A 163 -15.02 16.00 0.16
C PRO A 163 -16.39 15.82 -0.51
N GLN A 164 -16.42 15.78 -1.82
CA GLN A 164 -17.59 15.31 -2.54
C GLN A 164 -17.62 13.78 -2.43
N ILE A 165 -18.60 13.24 -1.72
CA ILE A 165 -18.94 11.83 -1.77
C ILE A 165 -19.67 11.64 -3.11
N SER A 166 -18.95 11.21 -4.14
CA SER A 166 -19.59 10.75 -5.38
C SER A 166 -20.00 9.30 -5.18
N ASN A 167 -21.30 9.05 -5.15
CA ASN A 167 -21.87 7.74 -5.36
C ASN A 167 -21.45 7.27 -6.76
N PHE A 168 -20.51 6.35 -6.85
CA PHE A 168 -20.30 5.62 -8.09
C PHE A 168 -21.39 4.56 -8.17
N ASP A 169 -22.40 4.83 -9.00
CA ASP A 169 -23.35 3.81 -9.45
C ASP A 169 -22.58 2.76 -10.23
N VAL A 170 -22.69 1.54 -9.73
CA VAL A 170 -22.17 0.34 -10.37
C VAL A 170 -22.93 0.16 -11.69
N TRP A 171 -22.25 0.27 -12.80
CA TRP A 171 -22.78 -0.15 -14.10
C TRP A 171 -22.86 -1.67 -14.13
N THR A 172 -24.10 -2.18 -14.17
CA THR A 172 -24.44 -3.58 -14.47
C THR A 172 -24.15 -3.94 -15.91
#